data_6b02bb0aa558da03a981512a07691215
#
_entry.id   6b02bb0aa558da03a981512a07691215
#
_cell.length_a   1.000
_cell.length_b   1.000
_cell.length_c   1.000
_cell.angle_alpha   90.00
_cell.angle_beta   90.00
_cell.angle_gamma   90.00
#
_symmetry.space_group_name_H-M   'P 1'
#
loop_
_entity.id
_entity.type
_entity.pdbx_description
1 polymer ?
#
loop_
_entity_poly.entity_id
_entity_poly.type
_entity_poly.pdbx_seq_one_letter_code
_entity_poly.pdbx_strand_id
1 'polypeptide(L)'
;VYGEKVVMRLAAKSALNRDKSQLGFKPYELEQFDYILKNPHGIILVTGPTGSGKSTTLYTALSELNKEDVNIITVEDPVEANIDGINQVQVNNKADLTFATALRSILRQDPDIIMIGEIRDQETASIAVQASITGHLVVSTLHTNSSASTITRLEDMGIESYLIADSVIGVIAQRLVRRLCPFCKKSKQATRDEKEFMGMREEEDVTIYEPCGCSKCDNTGFKGRIGVYEIM
;
A
#
# COMPACT_ATOMS: atom_id res chain seq x y z
N VAL A 1 -38.90 9.12 -5.60
CA VAL A 1 -38.15 8.88 -4.36
C VAL A 1 -38.47 7.46 -3.90
N TYR A 2 -37.50 6.57 -3.85
CA TYR A 2 -37.70 5.13 -3.59
C TYR A 2 -37.45 4.73 -2.13
N GLY A 3 -37.56 5.67 -1.19
CA GLY A 3 -37.34 5.42 0.21
C GLY A 3 -35.87 5.42 0.65
N GLU A 4 -35.61 4.94 1.86
CA GLU A 4 -34.26 4.87 2.46
C GLU A 4 -33.45 3.73 1.87
N LYS A 5 -32.12 3.93 1.76
CA LYS A 5 -31.17 2.92 1.28
C LYS A 5 -30.13 2.61 2.35
N VAL A 6 -29.94 1.35 2.65
CA VAL A 6 -28.88 0.87 3.54
C VAL A 6 -27.76 0.27 2.70
N VAL A 7 -26.53 0.71 2.93
CA VAL A 7 -25.32 0.15 2.33
C VAL A 7 -24.42 -0.38 3.43
N MET A 8 -24.15 -1.68 3.41
CA MET A 8 -23.29 -2.35 4.38
C MET A 8 -21.99 -2.82 3.71
N ARG A 9 -20.86 -2.45 4.29
CA ARG A 9 -19.55 -3.00 3.89
C ARG A 9 -19.18 -4.14 4.84
N LEU A 10 -19.07 -5.35 4.31
CA LEU A 10 -18.56 -6.49 5.06
C LEU A 10 -17.04 -6.52 4.96
N ALA A 11 -16.36 -6.39 6.10
CA ALA A 11 -14.90 -6.46 6.20
C ALA A 11 -14.51 -7.80 6.87
N ALA A 12 -13.66 -8.58 6.20
CA ALA A 12 -13.07 -9.78 6.78
C ALA A 12 -11.79 -9.38 7.54
N LYS A 13 -11.81 -9.43 8.88
CA LYS A 13 -10.66 -9.07 9.74
C LYS A 13 -9.37 -9.84 9.40
N SER A 14 -9.49 -11.09 8.96
CA SER A 14 -8.35 -11.95 8.61
C SER A 14 -7.67 -11.65 7.27
N ALA A 15 -8.22 -10.73 6.46
CA ALA A 15 -7.71 -10.47 5.11
C ALA A 15 -6.52 -9.49 5.08
N LEU A 16 -6.23 -8.80 6.16
CA LEU A 16 -5.21 -7.74 6.22
C LEU A 16 -3.85 -8.23 6.72
N ASN A 17 -3.82 -9.22 7.60
CA ASN A 17 -2.56 -9.81 8.09
C ASN A 17 -2.11 -10.91 7.10
N ARG A 18 -1.34 -10.54 6.09
CA ARG A 18 -0.82 -11.44 5.06
C ARG A 18 0.70 -11.52 5.18
N ASP A 19 1.21 -12.71 4.86
CA ASP A 19 2.64 -12.88 4.59
C ASP A 19 3.01 -12.12 3.30
N LYS A 20 4.21 -11.54 3.25
CA LYS A 20 4.67 -10.77 2.07
C LYS A 20 4.69 -11.60 0.79
N SER A 21 4.88 -12.91 0.87
CA SER A 21 4.79 -13.83 -0.28
C SER A 21 3.40 -13.85 -0.93
N GLN A 22 2.35 -13.47 -0.18
CA GLN A 22 0.97 -13.43 -0.66
C GLN A 22 0.58 -12.11 -1.31
N LEU A 23 1.41 -11.08 -1.21
CA LEU A 23 1.16 -9.77 -1.82
C LEU A 23 1.29 -9.82 -3.35
N GLY A 24 2.08 -10.75 -3.87
CA GLY A 24 2.27 -10.96 -5.30
C GLY A 24 3.45 -10.22 -5.89
N PHE A 25 4.39 -9.79 -5.07
CA PHE A 25 5.68 -9.26 -5.53
C PHE A 25 6.42 -10.28 -6.40
N LYS A 26 7.04 -9.79 -7.46
CA LYS A 26 8.07 -10.56 -8.17
C LYS A 26 9.35 -10.62 -7.33
N PRO A 27 10.25 -11.57 -7.59
CA PRO A 27 11.47 -11.72 -6.78
C PRO A 27 12.26 -10.41 -6.61
N TYR A 28 12.48 -9.66 -7.69
CA TYR A 28 13.21 -8.40 -7.63
C TYR A 28 12.43 -7.27 -6.90
N GLU A 29 11.09 -7.24 -7.00
CA GLU A 29 10.25 -6.30 -6.28
C GLU A 29 10.27 -6.60 -4.77
N LEU A 30 10.32 -7.88 -4.41
CA LEU A 30 10.45 -8.32 -3.01
C LEU A 30 11.80 -7.92 -2.42
N GLU A 31 12.89 -8.07 -3.18
CA GLU A 31 14.23 -7.63 -2.77
C GLU A 31 14.27 -6.11 -2.54
N GLN A 32 13.64 -5.33 -3.42
CA GLN A 32 13.53 -3.87 -3.26
C GLN A 32 12.68 -3.52 -2.03
N PHE A 33 11.56 -4.19 -1.82
CA PHE A 33 10.70 -4.00 -0.65
C PHE A 33 11.47 -4.30 0.64
N ASP A 34 12.16 -5.43 0.72
CA ASP A 34 12.97 -5.82 1.87
C ASP A 34 14.15 -4.84 2.11
N TYR A 35 14.73 -4.29 1.04
CA TYR A 35 15.78 -3.28 1.13
C TYR A 35 15.27 -1.98 1.75
N ILE A 36 14.10 -1.51 1.31
CA ILE A 36 13.47 -0.29 1.83
C ILE A 36 13.13 -0.44 3.31
N LEU A 37 12.59 -1.60 3.73
CA LEU A 37 12.21 -1.88 5.12
C LEU A 37 13.40 -2.00 6.09
N LYS A 38 14.61 -2.20 5.61
CA LYS A 38 15.82 -2.27 6.44
C LYS A 38 16.34 -0.91 6.90
N ASN A 39 15.83 0.17 6.33
CA ASN A 39 16.27 1.51 6.72
C ASN A 39 15.75 1.84 8.12
N PRO A 40 16.62 2.37 9.01
CA PRO A 40 16.21 2.69 10.37
C PRO A 40 15.36 3.95 10.48
N HIS A 41 15.40 4.84 9.52
CA HIS A 41 14.65 6.10 9.46
C HIS A 41 14.35 6.49 8.01
N GLY A 42 13.44 7.43 7.81
CA GLY A 42 12.99 7.89 6.51
C GLY A 42 11.50 7.68 6.32
N ILE A 43 10.98 8.03 5.15
CA ILE A 43 9.57 7.86 4.80
C ILE A 43 9.42 6.80 3.70
N ILE A 44 8.58 5.81 3.97
CA ILE A 44 8.11 4.84 2.98
C ILE A 44 6.65 5.20 2.63
N LEU A 45 6.39 5.40 1.35
CA LEU A 45 5.06 5.76 0.84
C LEU A 45 4.47 4.66 -0.01
N VAL A 46 3.29 4.16 0.38
CA VAL A 46 2.51 3.25 -0.47
C VAL A 46 1.40 4.04 -1.14
N THR A 47 1.38 4.06 -2.46
CA THR A 47 0.45 4.89 -3.22
C THR A 47 -0.41 4.07 -4.19
N GLY A 48 -1.48 4.67 -4.65
CA GLY A 48 -2.44 4.06 -5.56
C GLY A 48 -3.87 4.48 -5.27
N PRO A 49 -4.83 4.16 -6.15
CA PRO A 49 -6.23 4.49 -5.97
C PRO A 49 -6.86 3.74 -4.77
N THR A 50 -8.06 4.15 -4.42
CA THR A 50 -8.87 3.43 -3.43
C THR A 50 -9.07 1.96 -3.86
N GLY A 51 -8.87 1.05 -2.92
CA GLY A 51 -9.00 -0.40 -3.18
C GLY A 51 -7.80 -1.04 -3.87
N SER A 52 -6.67 -0.33 -4.02
CA SER A 52 -5.43 -0.92 -4.57
C SER A 52 -4.67 -1.84 -3.58
N GLY A 53 -5.12 -1.93 -2.32
CA GLY A 53 -4.52 -2.82 -1.32
C GLY A 53 -3.43 -2.17 -0.46
N LYS A 54 -3.33 -0.83 -0.44
CA LYS A 54 -2.31 -0.09 0.34
C LYS A 54 -2.26 -0.52 1.81
N SER A 55 -3.41 -0.52 2.50
CA SER A 55 -3.50 -0.93 3.90
C SER A 55 -2.97 -2.34 4.14
N THR A 56 -3.26 -3.28 3.23
CA THR A 56 -2.74 -4.66 3.33
C THR A 56 -1.22 -4.67 3.26
N THR A 57 -0.62 -3.93 2.33
CA THR A 57 0.84 -3.84 2.17
C THR A 57 1.49 -3.17 3.37
N LEU A 58 0.89 -2.08 3.90
CA LEU A 58 1.37 -1.43 5.12
C LEU A 58 1.31 -2.36 6.34
N TYR A 59 0.18 -3.04 6.55
CA TYR A 59 0.02 -3.95 7.67
C TYR A 59 0.98 -5.13 7.59
N THR A 60 1.24 -5.65 6.38
CA THR A 60 2.27 -6.68 6.15
C THR A 60 3.65 -6.14 6.51
N ALA A 61 4.00 -4.92 6.08
CA ALA A 61 5.27 -4.27 6.43
C ALA A 61 5.42 -4.08 7.95
N LEU A 62 4.38 -3.57 8.61
CA LEU A 62 4.38 -3.38 10.06
C LEU A 62 4.52 -4.71 10.82
N SER A 63 3.80 -5.76 10.38
CA SER A 63 3.89 -7.08 11.00
C SER A 63 5.31 -7.68 10.89
N GLU A 64 6.04 -7.38 9.82
CA GLU A 64 7.41 -7.82 9.62
C GLU A 64 8.41 -7.04 10.49
N LEU A 65 8.14 -5.74 10.70
CA LEU A 65 8.95 -4.85 11.54
C LEU A 65 8.64 -4.97 13.03
N ASN A 66 7.51 -5.58 13.39
CA ASN A 66 7.03 -5.70 14.77
C ASN A 66 7.86 -6.73 15.55
N LYS A 67 8.81 -6.23 16.34
CA LYS A 67 9.70 -7.00 17.22
C LYS A 67 9.52 -6.54 18.66
N GLU A 68 9.97 -7.33 19.62
CA GLU A 68 9.83 -7.04 21.05
C GLU A 68 10.55 -5.75 21.49
N ASP A 69 11.58 -5.34 20.78
CA ASP A 69 12.42 -4.17 21.03
C ASP A 69 12.05 -2.95 20.17
N VAL A 70 10.94 -2.98 19.44
CA VAL A 70 10.51 -1.91 18.52
C VAL A 70 9.15 -1.35 18.93
N ASN A 71 9.09 -0.05 19.22
CA ASN A 71 7.84 0.64 19.52
C ASN A 71 7.19 1.16 18.26
N ILE A 72 6.13 0.49 17.81
CA ILE A 72 5.35 0.86 16.63
C ILE A 72 4.06 1.54 17.07
N ILE A 73 3.81 2.75 16.56
CA ILE A 73 2.57 3.47 16.83
C ILE A 73 1.93 3.88 15.51
N THR A 74 0.62 3.64 15.38
CA THR A 74 -0.13 4.02 14.19
C THR A 74 -1.19 5.08 14.49
N VAL A 75 -1.55 5.87 13.49
CA VAL A 75 -2.75 6.73 13.49
C VAL A 75 -3.54 6.49 12.22
N GLU A 76 -4.82 6.14 12.34
CA GLU A 76 -5.64 5.59 11.25
C GLU A 76 -7.07 6.16 11.25
N ASP A 77 -7.73 6.15 10.08
CA ASP A 77 -9.11 6.62 9.91
C ASP A 77 -9.92 5.71 8.95
N PRO A 78 -10.55 4.63 9.47
CA PRO A 78 -10.42 4.02 10.80
C PRO A 78 -9.29 2.98 10.88
N VAL A 79 -9.06 2.42 12.08
CA VAL A 79 -8.26 1.20 12.26
C VAL A 79 -8.99 0.04 11.56
N GLU A 80 -8.35 -0.54 10.54
CA GLU A 80 -8.96 -1.59 9.72
C GLU A 80 -8.94 -2.97 10.40
N ALA A 81 -7.86 -3.28 11.14
CA ALA A 81 -7.71 -4.50 11.93
C ALA A 81 -6.71 -4.27 13.07
N ASN A 82 -6.89 -5.00 14.17
CA ASN A 82 -5.93 -4.96 15.26
C ASN A 82 -4.71 -5.82 14.90
N ILE A 83 -3.52 -5.30 15.22
CA ILE A 83 -2.24 -6.01 15.12
C ILE A 83 -1.67 -6.10 16.54
N ASP A 84 -1.47 -7.33 17.01
CA ASP A 84 -0.89 -7.56 18.34
C ASP A 84 0.52 -6.96 18.42
N GLY A 85 0.83 -6.29 19.53
CA GLY A 85 2.13 -5.64 19.76
C GLY A 85 2.27 -4.25 19.13
N ILE A 86 1.25 -3.72 18.45
CA ILE A 86 1.25 -2.38 17.84
C ILE A 86 0.24 -1.47 18.54
N ASN A 87 0.66 -0.26 18.88
CA ASN A 87 -0.20 0.76 19.47
C ASN A 87 -0.96 1.51 18.36
N GLN A 88 -2.24 1.19 18.18
CA GLN A 88 -3.07 1.75 17.09
C GLN A 88 -4.01 2.83 17.63
N VAL A 89 -3.88 4.05 17.09
CA VAL A 89 -4.71 5.21 17.43
C VAL A 89 -5.70 5.47 16.31
N GLN A 90 -6.98 5.57 16.64
CA GLN A 90 -8.00 5.95 15.67
C GLN A 90 -8.31 7.43 15.74
N VAL A 91 -8.32 8.11 14.59
CA VAL A 91 -8.75 9.50 14.43
C VAL A 91 -10.17 9.69 14.97
N ASN A 92 -10.38 10.78 15.69
CA ASN A 92 -11.68 11.18 16.22
C ASN A 92 -11.86 12.69 16.08
N ASN A 93 -12.37 13.14 14.96
CA ASN A 93 -12.57 14.55 14.66
C ASN A 93 -13.54 15.26 15.65
N LYS A 94 -14.44 14.52 16.33
CA LYS A 94 -15.31 15.09 17.36
C LYS A 94 -14.58 15.48 18.63
N ALA A 95 -13.42 14.86 18.86
CA ALA A 95 -12.54 15.12 20.01
C ALA A 95 -11.26 15.86 19.57
N ASP A 96 -11.25 16.50 18.41
CA ASP A 96 -10.09 17.19 17.81
C ASP A 96 -8.82 16.32 17.70
N LEU A 97 -9.00 15.00 17.71
CA LEU A 97 -7.92 14.04 17.49
C LEU A 97 -7.79 13.79 15.97
N THR A 98 -7.10 14.69 15.30
CA THR A 98 -6.78 14.62 13.87
C THR A 98 -5.47 13.84 13.63
N PHE A 99 -5.11 13.57 12.35
CA PHE A 99 -3.80 13.01 12.02
C PHE A 99 -2.66 13.86 12.59
N ALA A 100 -2.69 15.17 12.38
CA ALA A 100 -1.63 16.07 12.83
C ALA A 100 -1.53 16.16 14.37
N THR A 101 -2.66 16.27 15.09
CA THR A 101 -2.64 16.34 16.56
C THR A 101 -2.22 15.03 17.20
N ALA A 102 -2.67 13.88 16.66
CA ALA A 102 -2.23 12.57 17.10
C ALA A 102 -0.72 12.39 16.87
N LEU A 103 -0.23 12.74 15.67
CA LEU A 103 1.18 12.59 15.31
C LEU A 103 2.11 13.39 16.23
N ARG A 104 1.74 14.65 16.59
CA ARG A 104 2.50 15.43 17.58
C ARG A 104 2.56 14.77 18.97
N SER A 105 1.51 14.07 19.35
CA SER A 105 1.47 13.33 20.62
C SER A 105 2.28 12.03 20.53
N ILE A 106 2.20 11.32 19.41
CA ILE A 106 2.95 10.08 19.13
C ILE A 106 4.45 10.33 19.22
N LEU A 107 4.96 11.45 18.68
CA LEU A 107 6.39 11.83 18.76
C LEU A 107 6.93 12.03 20.17
N ARG A 108 6.07 12.07 21.20
CA ARG A 108 6.46 12.12 22.62
C ARG A 108 6.33 10.78 23.34
N GLN A 109 6.04 9.73 22.60
CA GLN A 109 5.86 8.37 23.12
C GLN A 109 7.04 7.45 22.80
N ASP A 110 8.19 8.04 22.43
CA ASP A 110 9.40 7.32 22.05
C ASP A 110 9.15 6.23 20.99
N PRO A 111 8.54 6.57 19.84
CA PRO A 111 8.28 5.62 18.78
C PRO A 111 9.54 5.36 17.95
N ASP A 112 9.78 4.11 17.56
CA ASP A 112 10.77 3.77 16.52
C ASP A 112 10.14 3.88 15.14
N ILE A 113 8.90 3.39 15.01
CA ILE A 113 8.16 3.35 13.74
C ILE A 113 6.81 4.01 13.91
N ILE A 114 6.49 4.91 13.01
CA ILE A 114 5.22 5.63 12.97
C ILE A 114 4.49 5.29 11.67
N MET A 115 3.27 4.77 11.76
CA MET A 115 2.40 4.62 10.60
C MET A 115 1.31 5.67 10.61
N ILE A 116 1.21 6.42 9.53
CA ILE A 116 0.14 7.38 9.27
C ILE A 116 -0.76 6.77 8.19
N GLY A 117 -2.02 6.51 8.50
CA GLY A 117 -2.95 5.84 7.58
C GLY A 117 -2.95 6.50 6.20
N GLU A 118 -2.95 7.82 6.16
CA GLU A 118 -2.76 8.60 4.94
C GLU A 118 -2.31 10.04 5.23
N ILE A 119 -1.60 10.65 4.27
CA ILE A 119 -1.23 12.07 4.28
C ILE A 119 -2.15 12.79 3.29
N ARG A 120 -2.96 13.74 3.80
CA ARG A 120 -3.94 14.50 2.99
C ARG A 120 -3.59 15.98 2.87
N ASP A 121 -2.85 16.52 3.83
CA ASP A 121 -2.61 17.94 4.02
C ASP A 121 -1.14 18.26 4.33
N GLN A 122 -0.78 19.53 4.16
CA GLN A 122 0.56 20.05 4.38
C GLN A 122 1.01 19.86 5.83
N GLU A 123 0.13 20.04 6.81
CA GLU A 123 0.48 19.98 8.22
C GLU A 123 0.96 18.56 8.59
N THR A 124 0.17 17.54 8.24
CA THR A 124 0.51 16.13 8.44
C THR A 124 1.79 15.76 7.67
N ALA A 125 1.92 16.20 6.41
CA ALA A 125 3.12 15.94 5.60
C ALA A 125 4.38 16.53 6.23
N SER A 126 4.32 17.79 6.71
CA SER A 126 5.47 18.46 7.33
C SER A 126 5.92 17.75 8.61
N ILE A 127 4.97 17.32 9.47
CA ILE A 127 5.31 16.58 10.69
C ILE A 127 5.93 15.22 10.36
N ALA A 128 5.39 14.50 9.37
CA ALA A 128 5.93 13.23 8.91
C ALA A 128 7.37 13.34 8.40
N VAL A 129 7.65 14.37 7.58
CA VAL A 129 8.99 14.67 7.07
C VAL A 129 9.95 14.99 8.22
N GLN A 130 9.56 15.86 9.16
CA GLN A 130 10.39 16.17 10.30
C GLN A 130 10.67 14.95 11.18
N ALA A 131 9.68 14.11 11.42
CA ALA A 131 9.84 12.87 12.17
C ALA A 131 10.88 11.95 11.50
N SER A 132 10.83 11.79 10.19
CA SER A 132 11.77 10.94 9.46
C SER A 132 13.21 11.45 9.47
N ILE A 133 13.40 12.76 9.35
CA ILE A 133 14.74 13.40 9.42
C ILE A 133 15.31 13.32 10.86
N THR A 134 14.45 13.31 11.87
CA THR A 134 14.87 13.20 13.27
C THR A 134 15.07 11.77 13.76
N GLY A 135 15.06 10.77 12.87
CA GLY A 135 15.48 9.41 13.15
C GLY A 135 14.37 8.35 13.24
N HIS A 136 13.12 8.71 12.93
CA HIS A 136 12.01 7.76 12.95
C HIS A 136 11.77 7.15 11.57
N LEU A 137 11.37 5.88 11.51
CA LEU A 137 10.84 5.28 10.29
C LEU A 137 9.34 5.62 10.19
N VAL A 138 8.97 6.37 9.16
CA VAL A 138 7.58 6.75 8.90
C VAL A 138 7.05 5.96 7.72
N VAL A 139 5.89 5.34 7.89
CA VAL A 139 5.22 4.58 6.83
C VAL A 139 3.84 5.19 6.59
N SER A 140 3.50 5.53 5.35
CA SER A 140 2.22 6.18 5.07
C SER A 140 1.67 5.87 3.69
N THR A 141 0.46 6.37 3.40
CA THR A 141 -0.15 6.30 2.08
C THR A 141 -0.41 7.67 1.48
N LEU A 142 -0.37 7.70 0.15
CA LEU A 142 -0.84 8.81 -0.68
C LEU A 142 -1.77 8.29 -1.78
N HIS A 143 -2.57 9.18 -2.35
CA HIS A 143 -3.43 8.87 -3.48
C HIS A 143 -2.85 9.45 -4.76
N THR A 144 -1.85 8.79 -5.33
CA THR A 144 -1.25 9.12 -6.62
C THR A 144 -1.26 7.91 -7.55
N ASN A 145 -1.03 8.13 -8.85
CA ASN A 145 -1.17 7.08 -9.86
C ASN A 145 0.14 6.35 -10.19
N SER A 146 1.30 6.92 -9.81
CA SER A 146 2.64 6.36 -10.02
C SER A 146 3.56 6.74 -8.86
N SER A 147 4.72 6.11 -8.76
CA SER A 147 5.73 6.46 -7.76
C SER A 147 6.26 7.88 -7.99
N ALA A 148 6.58 8.25 -9.22
CA ALA A 148 7.07 9.58 -9.56
C ALA A 148 6.07 10.69 -9.22
N SER A 149 4.76 10.50 -9.50
CA SER A 149 3.73 11.50 -9.16
C SER A 149 3.53 11.70 -7.65
N THR A 150 4.08 10.81 -6.83
CA THR A 150 4.09 10.96 -5.37
C THR A 150 5.00 12.10 -4.93
N ILE A 151 6.14 12.26 -5.60
CA ILE A 151 7.08 13.36 -5.33
C ILE A 151 6.42 14.72 -5.64
N THR A 152 5.87 14.86 -6.84
CA THR A 152 5.11 16.07 -7.21
C THR A 152 3.96 16.36 -6.23
N ARG A 153 3.29 15.32 -5.76
CA ARG A 153 2.18 15.50 -4.80
C ARG A 153 2.66 16.05 -3.45
N LEU A 154 3.83 15.63 -2.97
CA LEU A 154 4.43 16.20 -1.76
C LEU A 154 4.84 17.67 -1.97
N GLU A 155 5.39 18.01 -3.15
CA GLU A 155 5.70 19.40 -3.53
C GLU A 155 4.43 20.25 -3.57
N ASP A 156 3.34 19.75 -4.16
CA ASP A 156 2.03 20.42 -4.18
C ASP A 156 1.45 20.65 -2.78
N MET A 157 1.80 19.79 -1.81
CA MET A 157 1.47 19.95 -0.40
C MET A 157 2.39 20.96 0.32
N GLY A 158 3.33 21.59 -0.38
CA GLY A 158 4.23 22.60 0.16
C GLY A 158 5.46 22.03 0.88
N ILE A 159 5.87 20.80 0.60
CA ILE A 159 7.12 20.23 1.09
C ILE A 159 8.23 20.58 0.12
N GLU A 160 9.28 21.20 0.63
CA GLU A 160 10.45 21.60 -0.17
C GLU A 160 11.18 20.37 -0.75
N SER A 161 11.59 20.45 -2.02
CA SER A 161 12.19 19.33 -2.76
C SER A 161 13.41 18.72 -2.04
N TYR A 162 14.23 19.54 -1.37
CA TYR A 162 15.39 19.04 -0.62
C TYR A 162 14.99 18.22 0.61
N LEU A 163 13.87 18.56 1.25
CA LEU A 163 13.33 17.77 2.38
C LEU A 163 12.75 16.44 1.89
N ILE A 164 12.11 16.42 0.72
CA ILE A 164 11.63 15.20 0.08
C ILE A 164 12.80 14.28 -0.23
N ALA A 165 13.85 14.82 -0.84
CA ALA A 165 15.05 14.07 -1.22
C ALA A 165 15.79 13.46 -0.01
N ASP A 166 15.78 14.15 1.14
CA ASP A 166 16.43 13.71 2.37
C ASP A 166 15.57 12.72 3.17
N SER A 167 14.25 12.82 3.07
CA SER A 167 13.31 12.04 3.90
C SER A 167 12.75 10.79 3.20
N VAL A 168 12.43 10.85 1.90
CA VAL A 168 11.74 9.74 1.20
C VAL A 168 12.75 8.68 0.77
N ILE A 169 12.65 7.49 1.37
CA ILE A 169 13.55 6.35 1.12
C ILE A 169 12.93 5.28 0.22
N GLY A 170 11.63 5.36 -0.03
CA GLY A 170 10.96 4.44 -0.94
C GLY A 170 9.53 4.83 -1.24
N VAL A 171 9.12 4.63 -2.48
CA VAL A 171 7.74 4.83 -2.94
C VAL A 171 7.28 3.56 -3.65
N ILE A 172 6.15 3.02 -3.22
CA ILE A 172 5.55 1.79 -3.76
C ILE A 172 4.19 2.14 -4.36
N ALA A 173 4.15 2.34 -5.67
CA ALA A 173 2.87 2.51 -6.35
C ALA A 173 2.24 1.15 -6.65
N GLN A 174 0.97 0.98 -6.29
CA GLN A 174 0.30 -0.30 -6.24
C GLN A 174 -1.06 -0.29 -6.93
N ARG A 175 -1.31 -1.36 -7.68
CA ARG A 175 -2.61 -1.66 -8.27
C ARG A 175 -3.00 -3.11 -7.98
N LEU A 176 -4.30 -3.39 -7.86
CA LEU A 176 -4.82 -4.75 -7.80
C LEU A 176 -5.48 -5.10 -9.13
N VAL A 177 -5.05 -6.19 -9.74
CA VAL A 177 -5.68 -6.78 -10.91
C VAL A 177 -6.37 -8.09 -10.55
N ARG A 178 -7.42 -8.47 -11.29
CA ARG A 178 -8.09 -9.75 -11.09
C ARG A 178 -7.17 -10.89 -11.51
N ARG A 179 -7.05 -11.90 -10.68
CA ARG A 179 -6.28 -13.11 -10.98
C ARG A 179 -7.14 -14.09 -11.76
N LEU A 180 -6.62 -14.64 -12.85
CA LEU A 180 -7.29 -15.71 -13.58
C LEU A 180 -7.56 -16.90 -12.68
N CYS A 181 -8.73 -17.51 -12.82
CA CYS A 181 -9.10 -18.68 -12.06
C CYS A 181 -8.16 -19.85 -12.37
N PRO A 182 -7.44 -20.42 -11.40
CA PRO A 182 -6.49 -21.51 -11.67
C PRO A 182 -7.15 -22.79 -12.16
N PHE A 183 -8.46 -22.95 -11.95
CA PHE A 183 -9.20 -24.16 -12.31
C PHE A 183 -9.76 -24.13 -13.74
N CYS A 184 -9.90 -22.96 -14.35
CA CYS A 184 -10.54 -22.87 -15.66
C CYS A 184 -9.84 -21.93 -16.66
N LYS A 185 -8.73 -21.32 -16.30
CA LYS A 185 -7.95 -20.54 -17.27
C LYS A 185 -7.49 -21.44 -18.41
N LYS A 186 -7.60 -20.95 -19.64
CA LYS A 186 -7.14 -21.65 -20.83
C LYS A 186 -5.87 -21.02 -21.36
N SER A 187 -4.92 -21.84 -21.79
CA SER A 187 -3.74 -21.38 -22.50
C SER A 187 -4.08 -21.10 -23.96
N LYS A 188 -3.51 -20.05 -24.53
CA LYS A 188 -3.51 -19.78 -25.96
C LYS A 188 -2.16 -19.20 -26.39
N GLN A 189 -1.86 -19.31 -27.67
CA GLN A 189 -0.74 -18.58 -28.25
C GLN A 189 -1.08 -17.10 -28.37
N ALA A 190 -0.13 -16.23 -28.01
CA ALA A 190 -0.30 -14.80 -28.16
C ALA A 190 -0.40 -14.42 -29.63
N THR A 191 -1.38 -13.58 -29.96
CA THR A 191 -1.51 -12.97 -31.28
C THR A 191 -0.38 -11.97 -31.52
N ARG A 192 -0.19 -11.56 -32.77
CA ARG A 192 0.79 -10.51 -33.13
C ARG A 192 0.57 -9.23 -32.31
N ASP A 193 -0.67 -8.73 -32.25
CA ASP A 193 -1.01 -7.51 -31.52
C ASP A 193 -0.75 -7.64 -30.01
N GLU A 194 -1.02 -8.82 -29.43
CA GLU A 194 -0.72 -9.10 -28.02
C GLU A 194 0.79 -9.13 -27.75
N LYS A 195 1.59 -9.68 -28.68
CA LYS A 195 3.06 -9.68 -28.59
C LYS A 195 3.62 -8.25 -28.68
N GLU A 196 3.12 -7.46 -29.65
CA GLU A 196 3.50 -6.05 -29.81
C GLU A 196 3.17 -5.24 -28.56
N PHE A 197 1.97 -5.42 -27.99
CA PHE A 197 1.56 -4.77 -26.72
C PHE A 197 2.47 -5.14 -25.53
N MET A 198 2.98 -6.36 -25.50
CA MET A 198 3.92 -6.84 -24.48
C MET A 198 5.38 -6.45 -24.77
N GLY A 199 5.68 -5.77 -25.87
CA GLY A 199 7.03 -5.43 -26.30
C GLY A 199 7.88 -6.65 -26.72
N MET A 200 7.22 -7.74 -27.16
CA MET A 200 7.85 -8.98 -27.58
C MET A 200 8.00 -9.02 -29.10
N ARG A 201 9.00 -9.78 -29.58
CA ARG A 201 9.19 -9.96 -31.01
C ARG A 201 8.13 -10.90 -31.59
N GLU A 202 7.80 -10.72 -32.87
CA GLU A 202 6.75 -11.49 -33.55
C GLU A 202 7.10 -13.00 -33.62
N GLU A 203 8.38 -13.32 -33.76
CA GLU A 203 8.88 -14.70 -33.86
C GLU A 203 8.90 -15.45 -32.52
N GLU A 204 8.77 -14.75 -31.37
CA GLU A 204 8.80 -15.37 -30.06
C GLU A 204 7.54 -16.22 -29.82
N ASP A 205 7.72 -17.45 -29.37
CA ASP A 205 6.61 -18.35 -29.05
C ASP A 205 6.12 -18.08 -27.61
N VAL A 206 5.01 -17.35 -27.48
CA VAL A 206 4.50 -16.85 -26.21
C VAL A 206 3.15 -17.42 -25.89
N THR A 207 3.08 -18.22 -24.83
CA THR A 207 1.81 -18.73 -24.29
C THR A 207 1.25 -17.78 -23.26
N ILE A 208 0.03 -17.29 -23.47
CA ILE A 208 -0.75 -16.51 -22.53
C ILE A 208 -1.99 -17.25 -22.07
N TYR A 209 -2.71 -16.71 -21.09
CA TYR A 209 -3.91 -17.35 -20.56
C TYR A 209 -5.11 -16.42 -20.63
N GLU A 210 -6.28 -16.98 -20.89
CA GLU A 210 -7.55 -16.27 -20.93
C GLU A 210 -8.56 -16.80 -19.90
N PRO A 211 -9.52 -15.97 -19.45
CA PRO A 211 -10.59 -16.40 -18.56
C PRO A 211 -11.58 -17.30 -19.32
N CYS A 212 -12.04 -18.36 -18.67
CA CYS A 212 -13.07 -19.24 -19.24
C CYS A 212 -14.38 -19.17 -18.44
N GLY A 213 -14.34 -19.47 -17.15
CA GLY A 213 -15.51 -19.61 -16.29
C GLY A 213 -15.72 -21.06 -15.84
N CYS A 214 -16.03 -21.24 -14.56
CA CYS A 214 -16.42 -22.51 -13.96
C CYS A 214 -17.15 -22.28 -12.63
N SER A 215 -17.70 -23.33 -12.03
CA SER A 215 -18.39 -23.27 -10.72
C SER A 215 -17.50 -22.78 -9.56
N LYS A 216 -16.18 -22.93 -9.67
CA LYS A 216 -15.21 -22.45 -8.64
C LYS A 216 -14.98 -20.94 -8.67
N CYS A 217 -15.37 -20.26 -9.71
CA CYS A 217 -15.23 -18.81 -9.89
C CYS A 217 -16.56 -18.13 -10.26
N ASP A 218 -17.68 -18.78 -10.00
CA ASP A 218 -19.03 -18.29 -10.32
C ASP A 218 -19.15 -17.84 -11.79
N ASN A 219 -18.57 -18.63 -12.68
CA ASN A 219 -18.50 -18.41 -14.13
C ASN A 219 -17.84 -17.09 -14.58
N THR A 220 -17.13 -16.39 -13.70
CA THR A 220 -16.45 -15.12 -14.02
C THR A 220 -15.10 -15.31 -14.72
N GLY A 221 -14.49 -16.49 -14.63
CA GLY A 221 -13.12 -16.75 -15.11
C GLY A 221 -12.01 -16.19 -14.21
N PHE A 222 -12.37 -15.49 -13.10
CA PHE A 222 -11.41 -14.86 -12.19
C PHE A 222 -11.64 -15.31 -10.75
N LYS A 223 -10.55 -15.46 -9.98
CA LYS A 223 -10.61 -15.80 -8.56
C LYS A 223 -9.48 -15.10 -7.77
N GLY A 224 -9.88 -14.16 -6.93
CA GLY A 224 -8.96 -13.34 -6.15
C GLY A 224 -8.32 -12.20 -6.96
N ARG A 225 -7.35 -11.54 -6.34
CA ARG A 225 -6.62 -10.40 -6.89
C ARG A 225 -5.13 -10.58 -6.63
N ILE A 226 -4.31 -9.94 -7.44
CA ILE A 226 -2.85 -9.92 -7.30
C ILE A 226 -2.38 -8.47 -7.42
N GLY A 227 -1.35 -8.10 -6.65
CA GLY A 227 -0.72 -6.79 -6.73
C GLY A 227 0.17 -6.67 -7.97
N VAL A 228 0.20 -5.48 -8.52
CA VAL A 228 1.19 -5.02 -9.51
C VAL A 228 1.82 -3.79 -8.92
N TYR A 229 3.14 -3.74 -8.93
CA TYR A 229 3.92 -2.76 -8.18
C TYR A 229 4.88 -2.01 -9.09
N GLU A 230 5.08 -0.75 -8.76
CA GLU A 230 6.15 0.11 -9.24
C GLU A 230 6.88 0.61 -8.00
N ILE A 231 8.14 0.24 -7.83
CA ILE A 231 8.95 0.57 -6.65
C ILE A 231 10.09 1.50 -7.07
N MET A 232 10.21 2.61 -6.38
CA MET A 232 11.24 3.62 -6.57
C MET A 232 11.93 3.90 -5.24
#